data_7883cfddb9e3dab22d7eedc476b13499
#
_entry.id   7883cfddb9e3dab22d7eedc476b13499
#
_cell.length_a   1.000
_cell.length_b   1.000
_cell.length_c   1.000
_cell.angle_alpha   90.00
_cell.angle_beta   90.00
_cell.angle_gamma   90.00
#
_symmetry.space_group_name_H-M   'P 1'
#
loop_
_entity.id
_entity.type
_entity.pdbx_description
1 polymer ?
#
loop_
_entity_poly.entity_id
_entity_poly.type
_entity_poly.pdbx_seq_one_letter_code
_entity_poly.pdbx_strand_id
1 'polypeptide(L)'
;VMADESVCTPYDAMRLAREQASHVFSLKVAKHGGLLRTRKVAAIALAADSGWYGGTRLETSIGSAASAHVFATLGGQHYNCELFGPQLLVDDIVTVRMAVRDFEPQLPDGPGLGIEIDLQQLARFARALAGSQPQHFDM
;
A
#
# COMPACT_ATOMS: atom_id res chain seq x y z
N VAL A 1 17.11 -11.84 -6.57
CA VAL A 1 17.24 -10.70 -5.62
C VAL A 1 16.02 -9.82 -5.76
N MET A 2 15.44 -9.38 -4.62
CA MET A 2 14.32 -8.44 -4.58
C MET A 2 14.79 -7.11 -3.97
N ALA A 3 14.52 -6.01 -4.68
CA ALA A 3 14.74 -4.67 -4.17
C ALA A 3 13.54 -4.23 -3.34
N ASP A 4 13.74 -3.85 -2.10
CA ASP A 4 12.71 -3.32 -1.20
C ASP A 4 13.01 -1.84 -0.86
N GLU A 5 13.66 -1.55 0.23
CA GLU A 5 13.92 -0.16 0.65
C GLU A 5 14.81 0.61 -0.32
N SER A 6 15.52 -0.09 -1.20
CA SER A 6 16.34 0.52 -2.26
C SER A 6 15.53 1.05 -3.46
N VAL A 7 14.21 0.77 -3.52
CA VAL A 7 13.32 1.22 -4.60
C VAL A 7 12.15 2.04 -4.04
N CYS A 8 12.39 3.30 -3.67
CA CYS A 8 11.34 4.18 -3.16
C CYS A 8 10.68 5.00 -4.26
N THR A 9 11.43 5.44 -5.25
CA THR A 9 10.99 6.37 -6.30
C THR A 9 11.09 5.75 -7.70
N PRO A 10 10.39 6.32 -8.70
CA PRO A 10 10.62 5.94 -10.09
C PRO A 10 12.07 6.12 -10.55
N TYR A 11 12.80 7.06 -9.99
CA TYR A 11 14.23 7.26 -10.28
C TYR A 11 15.05 6.07 -9.78
N ASP A 12 14.81 5.60 -8.55
CA ASP A 12 15.48 4.41 -8.01
C ASP A 12 15.17 3.18 -8.87
N ALA A 13 13.90 3.02 -9.28
CA ALA A 13 13.47 1.93 -10.14
C ALA A 13 14.22 1.95 -11.48
N MET A 14 14.34 3.11 -12.13
CA MET A 14 15.10 3.26 -13.37
C MET A 14 16.58 2.93 -13.19
N ARG A 15 17.19 3.35 -12.08
CA ARG A 15 18.58 3.05 -11.78
C ARG A 15 18.79 1.56 -11.61
N LEU A 16 17.98 0.90 -10.78
CA LEU A 16 18.08 -0.55 -10.55
C LEU A 16 17.82 -1.36 -11.83
N ALA A 17 16.87 -0.94 -12.64
CA ALA A 17 16.57 -1.55 -13.93
C ALA A 17 17.77 -1.46 -14.90
N ARG A 18 18.35 -0.28 -15.04
CA ARG A 18 19.52 -0.05 -15.89
C ARG A 18 20.73 -0.87 -15.48
N GLU A 19 20.95 -1.01 -14.17
CA GLU A 19 22.06 -1.75 -13.59
C GLU A 19 21.79 -3.24 -13.48
N GLN A 20 20.58 -3.71 -13.86
CA GLN A 20 20.10 -5.09 -13.69
C GLN A 20 20.34 -5.62 -12.26
N ALA A 21 20.19 -4.73 -11.27
CA ALA A 21 20.57 -4.97 -9.88
C ALA A 21 19.55 -5.80 -9.10
N SER A 22 18.33 -5.98 -9.61
CA SER A 22 17.30 -6.81 -8.99
C SER A 22 16.39 -7.48 -10.00
N HIS A 23 15.84 -8.64 -9.62
CA HIS A 23 14.91 -9.41 -10.44
C HIS A 23 13.45 -9.11 -10.10
N VAL A 24 13.21 -8.58 -8.90
CA VAL A 24 11.87 -8.30 -8.35
C VAL A 24 11.87 -6.98 -7.62
N PHE A 25 10.83 -6.19 -7.81
CA PHE A 25 10.61 -4.94 -7.07
C PHE A 25 9.49 -5.15 -6.04
N SER A 26 9.78 -4.93 -4.77
CA SER A 26 8.76 -4.89 -3.73
C SER A 26 7.99 -3.57 -3.82
N LEU A 27 6.70 -3.66 -4.11
CA LEU A 27 5.82 -2.50 -4.25
C LEU A 27 5.06 -2.27 -2.94
N LYS A 28 5.15 -1.06 -2.39
CA LYS A 28 4.41 -0.64 -1.20
C LYS A 28 3.88 0.77 -1.42
N VAL A 29 2.57 0.95 -1.42
CA VAL A 29 1.93 2.24 -1.75
C VAL A 29 2.46 3.37 -0.86
N ALA A 30 2.61 3.10 0.44
CA ALA A 30 3.14 4.08 1.39
C ALA A 30 4.60 4.45 1.10
N LYS A 31 5.44 3.47 0.73
CA LYS A 31 6.86 3.68 0.44
C LYS A 31 7.06 4.54 -0.82
N HIS A 32 6.26 4.30 -1.84
CA HIS A 32 6.35 5.04 -3.10
C HIS A 32 5.68 6.41 -3.06
N GLY A 33 4.92 6.73 -1.99
CA GLY A 33 4.22 8.01 -1.87
C GLY A 33 2.92 8.09 -2.66
N GLY A 34 2.16 6.98 -2.68
CA GLY A 34 0.79 6.92 -3.20
C GLY A 34 0.60 6.06 -4.45
N LEU A 35 -0.66 5.93 -4.86
CA LEU A 35 -1.12 5.02 -5.91
C LEU A 35 -0.44 5.25 -7.26
N LEU A 36 -0.39 6.51 -7.71
CA LEU A 36 0.17 6.85 -9.02
C LEU A 36 1.68 6.60 -9.10
N ARG A 37 2.40 6.88 -8.02
CA ARG A 37 3.85 6.61 -7.99
C ARG A 37 4.14 5.13 -7.96
N THR A 38 3.36 4.35 -7.22
CA THR A 38 3.46 2.88 -7.21
C THR A 38 3.28 2.29 -8.61
N ARG A 39 2.26 2.77 -9.36
CA ARG A 39 2.04 2.35 -10.75
C ARG A 39 3.21 2.73 -11.67
N LYS A 40 3.84 3.89 -11.47
CA LYS A 40 5.04 4.28 -12.23
C LYS A 40 6.21 3.34 -11.95
N VAL A 41 6.46 3.00 -10.69
CA VAL A 41 7.51 2.04 -10.32
C VAL A 41 7.23 0.67 -10.92
N ALA A 42 5.99 0.18 -10.84
CA ALA A 42 5.57 -1.08 -11.46
C ALA A 42 5.77 -1.06 -13.00
N ALA A 43 5.41 0.02 -13.66
CA ALA A 43 5.60 0.15 -15.11
C ALA A 43 7.09 0.07 -15.51
N ILE A 44 7.99 0.63 -14.71
CA ILE A 44 9.44 0.54 -14.93
C ILE A 44 9.90 -0.91 -14.72
N ALA A 45 9.44 -1.58 -13.67
CA ALA A 45 9.74 -3.00 -13.44
C ALA A 45 9.35 -3.85 -14.66
N LEU A 46 8.11 -3.69 -15.14
CA LEU A 46 7.60 -4.41 -16.31
C LEU A 46 8.40 -4.11 -17.58
N ALA A 47 8.74 -2.83 -17.82
CA ALA A 47 9.54 -2.44 -18.98
C ALA A 47 10.98 -2.99 -18.94
N ALA A 48 11.48 -3.31 -17.76
CA ALA A 48 12.81 -3.90 -17.53
C ALA A 48 12.79 -5.43 -17.43
N ASP A 49 11.67 -6.08 -17.77
CA ASP A 49 11.45 -7.53 -17.61
C ASP A 49 11.73 -8.03 -16.18
N SER A 50 11.46 -7.17 -15.19
CA SER A 50 11.53 -7.49 -13.76
C SER A 50 10.15 -7.80 -13.22
N GLY A 51 10.07 -8.76 -12.31
CA GLY A 51 8.85 -9.06 -11.60
C GLY A 51 8.54 -8.05 -10.49
N TRP A 52 7.35 -8.17 -9.90
CA TRP A 52 6.97 -7.39 -8.73
C TRP A 52 6.36 -8.25 -7.64
N TYR A 53 6.44 -7.77 -6.42
CA TYR A 53 5.86 -8.35 -5.22
C TYR A 53 5.10 -7.27 -4.46
N GLY A 54 3.87 -7.56 -4.04
CA GLY A 54 3.07 -6.64 -3.26
C GLY A 54 3.45 -6.69 -1.78
N GLY A 55 4.31 -5.78 -1.35
CA GLY A 55 4.75 -5.70 0.05
C GLY A 55 3.81 -4.90 0.94
N THR A 56 3.99 -5.02 2.25
CA THR A 56 3.28 -4.26 3.29
C THR A 56 4.24 -3.42 4.15
N ARG A 57 3.69 -2.42 4.83
CA ARG A 57 4.32 -1.70 5.95
C ARG A 57 3.49 -1.84 7.23
N LEU A 58 2.70 -2.88 7.34
CA LEU A 58 1.74 -3.14 8.41
C LEU A 58 0.67 -2.03 8.50
N GLU A 59 0.19 -1.62 7.34
CA GLU A 59 -0.84 -0.58 7.21
C GLU A 59 -2.17 -1.02 7.82
N THR A 60 -2.98 -0.05 8.23
CA THR A 60 -4.41 -0.24 8.51
C THR A 60 -5.16 -0.72 7.27
N SER A 61 -6.43 -1.09 7.43
CA SER A 61 -7.29 -1.49 6.30
C SER A 61 -7.33 -0.45 5.18
N ILE A 62 -7.18 0.84 5.47
CA ILE A 62 -7.13 1.90 4.45
C ILE A 62 -5.92 1.71 3.53
N GLY A 63 -4.73 1.56 4.11
CA GLY A 63 -3.51 1.38 3.33
C GLY A 63 -3.47 0.05 2.59
N SER A 64 -3.97 -1.02 3.22
CA SER A 64 -4.07 -2.35 2.61
C SER A 64 -5.07 -2.36 1.45
N ALA A 65 -6.23 -1.71 1.58
CA ALA A 65 -7.20 -1.56 0.49
C ALA A 65 -6.61 -0.76 -0.67
N ALA A 66 -5.94 0.37 -0.38
CA ALA A 66 -5.25 1.15 -1.40
C ALA A 66 -4.21 0.32 -2.17
N SER A 67 -3.45 -0.52 -1.47
CA SER A 67 -2.48 -1.42 -2.06
C SER A 67 -3.15 -2.50 -2.90
N ALA A 68 -4.22 -3.13 -2.40
CA ALA A 68 -4.98 -4.14 -3.12
C ALA A 68 -5.56 -3.61 -4.45
N HIS A 69 -6.16 -2.41 -4.43
CA HIS A 69 -6.67 -1.76 -5.64
C HIS A 69 -5.58 -1.50 -6.68
N VAL A 70 -4.40 -1.05 -6.27
CA VAL A 70 -3.28 -0.87 -7.21
C VAL A 70 -2.82 -2.21 -7.76
N PHE A 71 -2.55 -3.18 -6.90
CA PHE A 71 -2.02 -4.47 -7.31
C PHE A 71 -2.96 -5.22 -8.24
N ALA A 72 -4.27 -5.14 -8.02
CA ALA A 72 -5.29 -5.72 -8.90
C ALA A 72 -5.29 -5.13 -10.33
N THR A 73 -4.67 -3.96 -10.53
CA THR A 73 -4.55 -3.33 -11.86
C THR A 73 -3.22 -3.58 -12.57
N LEU A 74 -2.28 -4.22 -11.90
CA LEU A 74 -0.95 -4.47 -12.46
C LEU A 74 -0.92 -5.78 -13.24
N GLY A 75 -0.29 -5.75 -14.40
CA GLY A 75 0.04 -6.94 -15.18
C GLY A 75 1.47 -7.43 -14.94
N GLY A 76 1.91 -8.38 -15.78
CA GLY A 76 3.28 -8.89 -15.77
C GLY A 76 3.53 -10.00 -14.76
N GLN A 77 4.80 -10.33 -14.56
CA GLN A 77 5.20 -11.36 -13.61
C GLN A 77 5.11 -10.84 -12.17
N HIS A 78 4.27 -11.47 -11.35
CA HIS A 78 4.13 -11.15 -9.93
C HIS A 78 4.42 -12.35 -9.04
N TYR A 79 4.83 -12.05 -7.80
CA TYR A 79 5.17 -13.03 -6.78
C TYR A 79 4.20 -12.95 -5.59
N ASN A 80 2.91 -12.73 -5.89
CA ASN A 80 1.83 -12.52 -4.90
C ASN A 80 1.99 -11.23 -4.08
N CYS A 81 1.28 -11.15 -2.96
CA CYS A 81 1.33 -10.00 -2.04
C CYS A 81 1.15 -10.45 -0.59
N GLU A 82 1.56 -9.57 0.34
CA GLU A 82 1.45 -9.76 1.79
C GLU A 82 0.66 -8.61 2.44
N LEU A 83 -0.63 -8.50 2.20
CA LEU A 83 -1.47 -7.44 2.75
C LEU A 83 -2.09 -7.85 4.10
N PHE A 84 -1.27 -8.24 5.06
CA PHE A 84 -1.72 -8.78 6.35
C PHE A 84 -1.74 -7.75 7.50
N GLY A 85 -1.45 -6.48 7.24
CA GLY A 85 -1.47 -5.43 8.25
C GLY A 85 -2.75 -5.43 9.11
N PRO A 86 -3.95 -5.46 8.51
CA PRO A 86 -5.20 -5.47 9.26
C PRO A 86 -5.39 -6.66 10.22
N GLN A 87 -4.74 -7.80 9.97
CA GLN A 87 -4.80 -8.96 10.85
C GLN A 87 -3.86 -8.87 12.05
N LEU A 88 -2.78 -8.10 11.93
CA LEU A 88 -1.81 -7.94 13.02
C LEU A 88 -2.18 -6.81 13.99
N LEU A 89 -2.95 -5.84 13.53
CA LEU A 89 -3.35 -4.71 14.37
C LEU A 89 -4.43 -5.13 15.37
N VAL A 90 -4.25 -4.76 16.62
CA VAL A 90 -5.26 -4.96 17.68
C VAL A 90 -6.53 -4.19 17.34
N ASP A 91 -6.38 -2.93 16.94
CA ASP A 91 -7.46 -2.03 16.53
C ASP A 91 -7.18 -1.46 15.13
N ASP A 92 -8.24 -1.04 14.45
CA ASP A 92 -8.17 -0.35 13.16
C ASP A 92 -9.03 0.93 13.20
N ILE A 93 -8.85 1.82 12.25
CA ILE A 93 -9.56 3.10 12.15
C ILE A 93 -10.71 3.07 11.13
N VAL A 94 -11.25 1.89 10.88
CA VAL A 94 -12.34 1.65 9.92
C VAL A 94 -13.51 0.94 10.60
N THR A 95 -14.72 1.12 10.07
CA THR A 95 -15.93 0.47 10.60
C THR A 95 -15.89 -1.04 10.37
N VAL A 96 -15.36 -1.47 9.23
CA VAL A 96 -15.18 -2.88 8.87
C VAL A 96 -13.78 -3.09 8.30
N ARG A 97 -13.02 -3.97 8.93
CA ARG A 97 -11.67 -4.31 8.45
C ARG A 97 -11.70 -4.97 7.08
N MET A 98 -10.67 -4.71 6.29
CA MET A 98 -10.44 -5.43 5.04
C MET A 98 -10.37 -6.92 5.30
N ALA A 99 -11.21 -7.68 4.61
CA ALA A 99 -11.30 -9.12 4.78
C ALA A 99 -10.14 -9.85 4.08
N VAL A 100 -9.72 -10.96 4.68
CA VAL A 100 -8.87 -11.97 4.02
C VAL A 100 -9.61 -13.30 4.11
N ARG A 101 -9.74 -14.00 2.99
CA ARG A 101 -10.36 -15.32 2.90
C ARG A 101 -9.41 -16.26 2.17
N ASP A 102 -9.19 -17.41 2.70
CA ASP A 102 -8.32 -18.43 2.12
C ASP A 102 -6.92 -17.88 1.74
N PHE A 103 -6.35 -17.06 2.63
CA PHE A 103 -5.08 -16.33 2.46
C PHE A 103 -5.08 -15.27 1.36
N GLU A 104 -6.25 -14.94 0.78
CA GLU A 104 -6.38 -13.92 -0.24
C GLU A 104 -7.03 -12.64 0.31
N PRO A 105 -6.38 -11.48 0.18
CA PRO A 105 -7.00 -10.20 0.51
C PRO A 105 -8.20 -9.95 -0.40
N GLN A 106 -9.35 -9.69 0.19
CA GLN A 106 -10.57 -9.38 -0.57
C GLN A 106 -10.57 -7.91 -0.95
N LEU A 107 -10.70 -7.64 -2.25
CA LEU A 107 -10.79 -6.27 -2.75
C LEU A 107 -12.10 -5.64 -2.26
N PRO A 108 -12.06 -4.53 -1.50
CA PRO A 108 -13.30 -3.91 -1.03
C PRO A 108 -14.11 -3.31 -2.19
N ASP A 109 -15.41 -3.49 -2.14
CA ASP A 109 -16.37 -2.89 -3.06
C ASP A 109 -16.89 -1.56 -2.53
N GLY A 110 -17.22 -0.63 -3.43
CA GLY A 110 -17.85 0.64 -3.08
C GLY A 110 -17.06 1.86 -3.58
N PRO A 111 -17.57 3.06 -3.32
CA PRO A 111 -16.92 4.31 -3.74
C PRO A 111 -15.53 4.47 -3.14
N GLY A 112 -14.62 5.06 -3.89
CA GLY A 112 -13.25 5.30 -3.45
C GLY A 112 -12.46 4.00 -3.25
N LEU A 113 -12.02 3.75 -2.01
CA LEU A 113 -11.32 2.52 -1.64
C LEU A 113 -12.28 1.41 -1.14
N GLY A 114 -13.60 1.66 -1.11
CA GLY A 114 -14.55 0.73 -0.51
C GLY A 114 -14.39 0.55 1.01
N ILE A 115 -13.78 1.54 1.67
CA ILE A 115 -13.49 1.54 3.12
C ILE A 115 -14.17 2.75 3.76
N GLU A 116 -14.86 2.53 4.86
CA GLU A 116 -15.48 3.56 5.68
C GLU A 116 -14.66 3.81 6.96
N ILE A 117 -14.36 5.08 7.23
CA ILE A 117 -13.56 5.48 8.40
C ILE A 117 -14.45 5.51 9.65
N ASP A 118 -14.01 4.86 10.72
CA ASP A 118 -14.55 5.03 12.06
C ASP A 118 -13.94 6.27 12.70
N LEU A 119 -14.72 7.37 12.73
CA LEU A 119 -14.29 8.65 13.27
C LEU A 119 -14.00 8.60 14.78
N GLN A 120 -14.62 7.70 15.53
CA GLN A 120 -14.35 7.54 16.96
C GLN A 120 -12.99 6.89 17.18
N GLN A 121 -12.69 5.83 16.44
CA GLN A 121 -11.38 5.19 16.49
C GLN A 121 -10.30 6.13 15.95
N LEU A 122 -10.56 6.85 14.87
CA LEU A 122 -9.61 7.83 14.35
C LEU A 122 -9.29 8.90 15.41
N ALA A 123 -10.29 9.46 16.10
CA ALA A 123 -10.09 10.44 17.17
C ALA A 123 -9.30 9.85 18.35
N ARG A 124 -9.55 8.59 18.70
CA ARG A 124 -8.82 7.88 19.77
C ARG A 124 -7.33 7.75 19.46
N PHE A 125 -6.96 7.50 18.22
CA PHE A 125 -5.57 7.32 17.79
C PHE A 125 -4.90 8.60 17.30
N ALA A 126 -5.67 9.67 17.07
CA ALA A 126 -5.11 10.96 16.70
C ALA A 126 -4.23 11.50 17.84
N ARG A 127 -2.98 11.77 17.54
CA ARG A 127 -2.09 12.45 18.50
C ARG A 127 -2.39 13.94 18.44
N ALA A 128 -2.73 14.52 19.59
CA ALA A 128 -2.70 15.97 19.72
C ALA A 128 -1.26 16.45 19.47
N LEU A 129 -1.06 17.28 18.46
CA LEU A 129 0.20 17.98 18.28
C LEU A 129 0.33 18.95 19.46
N ALA A 130 1.47 18.92 20.14
CA ALA A 130 1.72 19.80 21.28
C ALA A 130 1.50 21.27 20.86
N GLY A 131 0.50 21.93 21.43
CA GLY A 131 0.16 23.32 21.17
C GLY A 131 -0.85 23.60 20.04
N SER A 132 -1.40 22.58 19.36
CA SER A 132 -2.46 22.78 18.39
C SER A 132 -3.82 22.37 18.95
N GLN A 133 -4.82 23.25 18.78
CA GLN A 133 -6.21 22.85 18.98
C GLN A 133 -6.61 21.79 17.93
N PRO A 134 -7.48 20.83 18.27
CA PRO A 134 -7.99 19.88 17.28
C PRO A 134 -8.60 20.65 16.11
N GLN A 135 -8.10 20.42 14.91
CA GLN A 135 -8.74 20.96 13.71
C GLN A 135 -10.10 20.27 13.58
N HIS A 136 -11.18 21.01 13.71
CA HIS A 136 -12.49 20.55 13.31
C HIS A 136 -12.46 20.36 11.78
N PHE A 137 -12.57 19.14 11.34
CA PHE A 137 -12.91 18.86 9.95
C PHE A 137 -14.43 19.04 9.85
N ASP A 138 -14.86 20.24 9.45
CA ASP A 138 -16.23 20.47 9.00
C ASP A 138 -16.40 19.71 7.67
N MET A 139 -17.33 18.73 7.69
CA MET A 139 -17.81 18.04 6.47
C MET A 139 -18.95 18.82 5.85
#